data_3d3051ae83cba171c0307edd9ff0651b
#
_entry.id   3d3051ae83cba171c0307edd9ff0651b
#
_cell.length_a   1.000
_cell.length_b   1.000
_cell.length_c   1.000
_cell.angle_alpha   90.00
_cell.angle_beta   90.00
_cell.angle_gamma   90.00
#
_symmetry.space_group_name_H-M   'P 1'
#
loop_
_entity.id
_entity.type
_entity.pdbx_description
1 polymer ?
#
loop_
_entity_poly.entity_id
_entity_poly.type
_entity_poly.pdbx_seq_one_letter_code
_entity_poly.pdbx_strand_id
1 'polypeptide(L)'
;MVIFLYICCFLIAIVALEFLMITRKRIVLVRKLKKVCKQEEYKIRFVRNRFKSVFFDKGKLDLVIEGDKGNYAVVILTSRHRRAKWQFSEETMEIYKKRSLRLGGGAKATRCGAYIYRSSNEIATFTKRKEIIRIYKSEIVSEYPDYEKIVLLNPVPNEAKEIIGSTSIEIGDRHTLKCGFVLFGLSGFIRYISK
;
A
#
# COMPACT_ATOMS: atom_id res chain seq x y z
N MET A 1 16.89 35.79 -7.67
CA MET A 1 17.31 34.96 -6.52
C MET A 1 16.18 34.71 -5.51
N VAL A 2 15.48 35.75 -5.05
CA VAL A 2 14.40 35.66 -4.05
C VAL A 2 13.24 34.76 -4.49
N ILE A 3 12.74 34.91 -5.72
CA ILE A 3 11.63 34.05 -6.27
C ILE A 3 11.99 32.58 -6.29
N PHE A 4 13.22 32.24 -6.66
CA PHE A 4 13.69 30.87 -6.67
C PHE A 4 13.69 30.26 -5.26
N LEU A 5 14.10 31.03 -4.25
CA LEU A 5 14.06 30.60 -2.85
C LEU A 5 12.63 30.29 -2.38
N TYR A 6 11.66 31.13 -2.71
CA TYR A 6 10.24 30.90 -2.39
C TYR A 6 9.70 29.62 -3.03
N ILE A 7 10.03 29.37 -4.30
CA ILE A 7 9.62 28.14 -5.00
C ILE A 7 10.22 26.92 -4.30
N CYS A 8 11.50 26.95 -3.94
CA CYS A 8 12.14 25.86 -3.22
C CYS A 8 11.50 25.60 -1.84
N CYS A 9 11.25 26.66 -1.05
CA CYS A 9 10.57 26.55 0.24
C CYS A 9 9.16 25.97 0.10
N PHE A 10 8.41 26.38 -0.91
CA PHE A 10 7.07 25.89 -1.20
C PHE A 10 7.08 24.38 -1.56
N LEU A 11 8.01 23.96 -2.40
CA LEU A 11 8.18 22.53 -2.76
C LEU A 11 8.56 21.70 -1.55
N ILE A 12 9.48 22.18 -0.71
CA ILE A 12 9.87 21.50 0.54
C ILE A 12 8.66 21.37 1.47
N ALA A 13 7.85 22.42 1.61
CA ALA A 13 6.65 22.39 2.44
C ALA A 13 5.62 21.37 1.95
N ILE A 14 5.40 21.25 0.63
CA ILE A 14 4.52 20.23 0.06
C ILE A 14 5.02 18.82 0.38
N VAL A 15 6.31 18.57 0.17
CA VAL A 15 6.92 17.26 0.47
C VAL A 15 6.80 16.93 1.96
N ALA A 16 7.06 17.91 2.84
CA ALA A 16 6.94 17.75 4.28
C ALA A 16 5.49 17.43 4.70
N LEU A 17 4.49 18.11 4.13
CA LEU A 17 3.07 17.84 4.39
C LEU A 17 2.66 16.43 3.94
N GLU A 18 3.07 16.01 2.76
CA GLU A 18 2.81 14.64 2.28
C GLU A 18 3.42 13.59 3.23
N PHE A 19 4.64 13.84 3.68
CA PHE A 19 5.32 13.00 4.65
C PHE A 19 4.55 12.91 5.97
N LEU A 20 4.16 14.03 6.52
CA LEU A 20 3.42 14.08 7.79
C LEU A 20 2.10 13.29 7.70
N MET A 21 1.38 13.41 6.58
CA MET A 21 0.12 12.67 6.38
C MET A 21 0.34 11.15 6.33
N ILE A 22 1.35 10.67 5.61
CA ILE A 22 1.64 9.23 5.51
C ILE A 22 2.11 8.70 6.88
N THR A 23 3.03 9.42 7.51
CA THR A 23 3.57 9.07 8.83
C THR A 23 2.47 9.03 9.89
N ARG A 24 1.55 10.01 9.90
CA ARG A 24 0.40 10.03 10.82
C ARG A 24 -0.49 8.80 10.66
N LYS A 25 -0.83 8.43 9.43
CA LYS A 25 -1.65 7.23 9.15
C LYS A 25 -0.96 5.97 9.67
N ARG A 26 0.35 5.86 9.46
CA ARG A 26 1.14 4.72 9.92
C ARG A 26 1.24 4.68 11.45
N ILE A 27 1.45 5.82 12.11
CA ILE A 27 1.49 5.92 13.57
C ILE A 27 0.15 5.48 14.17
N VAL A 28 -0.97 5.92 13.62
CA VAL A 28 -2.30 5.53 14.08
C VAL A 28 -2.50 4.02 13.93
N LEU A 29 -2.11 3.43 12.79
CA LEU A 29 -2.17 1.98 12.57
C LEU A 29 -1.34 1.23 13.62
N VAL A 30 -0.08 1.61 13.80
CA VAL A 30 0.83 0.97 14.75
C VAL A 30 0.35 1.11 16.20
N ARG A 31 -0.22 2.26 16.58
CA ARG A 31 -0.82 2.46 17.93
C ARG A 31 -1.99 1.51 18.18
N LYS A 32 -2.89 1.37 17.19
CA LYS A 32 -4.02 0.44 17.28
C LYS A 32 -3.53 -1.01 17.39
N LEU A 33 -2.56 -1.38 16.57
CA LEU A 33 -1.98 -2.71 16.61
C LEU A 33 -1.32 -3.01 17.96
N LYS A 34 -0.52 -2.08 18.49
CA LYS A 34 0.10 -2.21 19.83
C LYS A 34 -0.93 -2.40 20.94
N LYS A 35 -2.05 -1.67 20.88
CA LYS A 35 -3.12 -1.80 21.89
C LYS A 35 -3.71 -3.21 21.89
N VAL A 36 -4.02 -3.73 20.70
CA VAL A 36 -4.59 -5.08 20.57
C VAL A 36 -3.58 -6.16 20.96
N CYS A 37 -2.35 -6.07 20.47
CA CYS A 37 -1.31 -7.03 20.82
C CYS A 37 -1.04 -7.06 22.34
N LYS A 38 -1.12 -5.90 23.02
CA LYS A 38 -1.02 -5.87 24.49
C LYS A 38 -2.20 -6.57 25.16
N GLN A 39 -3.41 -6.46 24.61
CA GLN A 39 -4.61 -7.13 25.16
C GLN A 39 -4.58 -8.65 24.95
N GLU A 40 -3.98 -9.10 23.84
CA GLU A 40 -3.87 -10.52 23.46
C GLU A 40 -2.51 -11.14 23.86
N GLU A 41 -1.72 -10.45 24.69
CA GLU A 41 -0.41 -10.91 25.21
C GLU A 41 0.68 -11.12 24.16
N TYR A 42 0.53 -10.54 22.98
CA TYR A 42 1.58 -10.56 21.96
C TYR A 42 2.70 -9.55 22.24
N LYS A 43 3.93 -9.95 21.98
CA LYS A 43 5.11 -9.09 21.94
C LYS A 43 5.29 -8.50 20.54
N ILE A 44 5.52 -7.17 20.46
CA ILE A 44 5.82 -6.49 19.19
C ILE A 44 7.26 -6.03 19.20
N ARG A 45 8.02 -6.47 18.20
CA ARG A 45 9.37 -6.01 17.93
C ARG A 45 9.42 -5.26 16.61
N PHE A 46 9.92 -4.03 16.61
CA PHE A 46 10.15 -3.26 15.39
C PHE A 46 11.51 -3.63 14.80
N VAL A 47 11.50 -4.12 13.57
CA VAL A 47 12.72 -4.48 12.84
C VAL A 47 13.35 -3.22 12.22
N ARG A 48 12.52 -2.24 11.86
CA ARG A 48 12.97 -1.04 11.15
C ARG A 48 12.61 0.25 11.83
N ASN A 49 13.50 1.25 11.65
CA ASN A 49 13.23 2.61 12.09
C ASN A 49 12.05 3.20 11.31
N ARG A 50 11.16 3.90 12.02
CA ARG A 50 9.92 4.51 11.49
C ARG A 50 10.16 5.39 10.26
N PHE A 51 11.28 6.13 10.22
CA PHE A 51 11.64 6.99 9.10
C PHE A 51 12.00 6.22 7.84
N LYS A 52 12.88 5.22 7.94
CA LYS A 52 13.31 4.42 6.79
C LYS A 52 12.16 3.68 6.13
N SER A 53 11.20 3.20 6.91
CA SER A 53 10.08 2.40 6.41
C SER A 53 9.02 3.17 5.63
N VAL A 54 8.98 4.50 5.74
CA VAL A 54 8.01 5.34 5.00
C VAL A 54 8.52 5.77 3.63
N PHE A 55 9.82 6.05 3.52
CA PHE A 55 10.43 6.59 2.29
C PHE A 55 11.22 5.58 1.50
N PHE A 56 11.99 4.76 2.20
CA PHE A 56 12.94 3.84 1.61
C PHE A 56 12.45 2.42 1.86
N ASP A 57 12.56 1.56 0.84
CA ASP A 57 12.31 0.12 0.96
C ASP A 57 10.92 -0.24 1.51
N LYS A 58 9.87 0.36 0.99
CA LYS A 58 8.48 0.22 1.49
C LYS A 58 7.97 -1.22 1.58
N GLY A 59 8.55 -2.17 0.92
CA GLY A 59 8.13 -3.57 0.93
C GLY A 59 8.97 -4.48 1.81
N LYS A 60 9.89 -3.94 2.61
CA LYS A 60 10.67 -4.72 3.59
C LYS A 60 9.89 -4.96 4.87
N LEU A 61 10.34 -5.91 5.68
CA LEU A 61 9.77 -6.22 6.99
C LEU A 61 9.79 -5.01 7.92
N ASP A 62 8.66 -4.72 8.52
CA ASP A 62 8.49 -3.57 9.41
C ASP A 62 8.51 -3.94 10.89
N LEU A 63 7.80 -5.00 11.23
CA LEU A 63 7.68 -5.46 12.61
C LEU A 63 7.41 -6.96 12.66
N VAL A 64 7.71 -7.52 13.81
CA VAL A 64 7.46 -8.91 14.15
C VAL A 64 6.53 -8.94 15.36
N ILE A 65 5.55 -9.82 15.32
CA ILE A 65 4.59 -10.05 16.41
C ILE A 65 4.76 -11.49 16.85
N GLU A 66 5.01 -11.70 18.14
CA GLU A 66 5.26 -13.02 18.72
C GLU A 66 4.30 -13.27 19.88
N GLY A 67 3.68 -14.43 19.91
CA GLY A 67 2.78 -14.85 20.98
C GLY A 67 2.40 -16.31 20.89
N ASP A 68 1.74 -16.80 21.93
CA ASP A 68 1.41 -18.24 22.05
C ASP A 68 0.49 -18.74 20.94
N LYS A 69 -0.36 -17.88 20.38
CA LYS A 69 -1.28 -18.20 19.30
C LYS A 69 -0.62 -18.20 17.90
N GLY A 70 0.57 -17.63 17.76
CA GLY A 70 1.29 -17.58 16.49
C GLY A 70 2.32 -16.45 16.39
N ASN A 71 3.21 -16.59 15.41
CA ASN A 71 4.27 -15.64 15.12
C ASN A 71 4.07 -15.03 13.73
N TYR A 72 4.15 -13.73 13.62
CA TYR A 72 3.83 -12.99 12.39
C TYR A 72 4.95 -12.05 11.98
N ALA A 73 5.41 -12.17 10.75
CA ALA A 73 6.33 -11.23 10.11
C ALA A 73 5.50 -10.25 9.25
N VAL A 74 5.48 -8.97 9.65
CA VAL A 74 4.51 -8.00 9.11
C VAL A 74 5.17 -6.91 8.30
N VAL A 75 4.75 -6.78 7.05
CA VAL A 75 5.06 -5.67 6.13
C VAL A 75 3.88 -4.71 6.09
N ILE A 76 4.11 -3.42 6.31
CA ILE A 76 3.05 -2.40 6.26
C ILE A 76 3.17 -1.59 4.98
N LEU A 77 2.29 -1.84 4.02
CA LEU A 77 2.21 -1.09 2.79
C LEU A 77 1.32 0.14 2.98
N THR A 78 1.95 1.31 3.04
CA THR A 78 1.24 2.58 3.21
C THR A 78 1.27 3.39 1.93
N SER A 79 0.09 3.79 1.45
CA SER A 79 -0.04 4.69 0.31
C SER A 79 -0.93 5.89 0.63
N ARG A 80 -0.66 7.02 -0.03
CA ARG A 80 -1.54 8.20 0.00
C ARG A 80 -2.83 8.01 -0.80
N HIS A 81 -2.84 7.03 -1.69
CA HIS A 81 -3.89 6.82 -2.69
C HIS A 81 -4.99 5.87 -2.20
N ARG A 82 -5.90 6.35 -1.33
CA ARG A 82 -7.02 5.54 -0.82
C ARG A 82 -7.96 5.04 -1.94
N ARG A 83 -8.24 5.87 -2.95
CA ARG A 83 -9.14 5.54 -4.07
C ARG A 83 -8.37 4.97 -5.27
N ALA A 84 -7.28 4.29 -5.03
CA ALA A 84 -6.50 3.64 -6.07
C ALA A 84 -6.87 2.17 -6.20
N LYS A 85 -6.58 1.62 -7.36
CA LYS A 85 -6.57 0.18 -7.58
C LYS A 85 -5.16 -0.34 -7.26
N TRP A 86 -5.09 -1.40 -6.50
CA TRP A 86 -3.84 -2.04 -6.13
C TRP A 86 -3.75 -3.38 -6.84
N GLN A 87 -2.66 -3.59 -7.55
CA GLN A 87 -2.40 -4.85 -8.26
C GLN A 87 -1.15 -5.49 -7.67
N PHE A 88 -1.30 -6.74 -7.28
CA PHE A 88 -0.21 -7.54 -6.73
C PHE A 88 0.26 -8.52 -7.81
N SER A 89 1.56 -8.59 -8.02
CA SER A 89 2.24 -9.64 -8.76
C SER A 89 3.16 -10.39 -7.81
N GLU A 90 3.94 -11.34 -8.28
CA GLU A 90 4.76 -12.22 -7.43
C GLU A 90 5.68 -11.48 -6.46
N GLU A 91 6.27 -10.37 -6.87
CA GLU A 91 7.21 -9.61 -6.03
C GLU A 91 6.89 -8.12 -5.95
N THR A 92 5.90 -7.64 -6.69
CA THR A 92 5.61 -6.21 -6.76
C THR A 92 4.16 -5.89 -6.50
N MET A 93 3.94 -4.75 -5.90
CA MET A 93 2.63 -4.13 -5.80
C MET A 93 2.63 -2.84 -6.62
N GLU A 94 1.69 -2.71 -7.52
CA GLU A 94 1.49 -1.53 -8.35
C GLU A 94 0.21 -0.79 -7.96
N ILE A 95 0.30 0.52 -7.86
CA ILE A 95 -0.82 1.38 -7.49
C ILE A 95 -1.25 2.20 -8.70
N TYR A 96 -2.50 2.03 -9.10
CA TYR A 96 -3.12 2.74 -10.22
C TYR A 96 -4.20 3.69 -9.73
N LYS A 97 -4.22 4.91 -10.25
CA LYS A 97 -5.26 5.89 -9.99
C LYS A 97 -6.14 6.06 -11.23
N LYS A 98 -7.44 5.82 -11.07
CA LYS A 98 -8.44 6.13 -12.07
C LYS A 98 -8.63 7.66 -12.14
N ARG A 99 -8.51 8.25 -13.30
CA ARG A 99 -8.89 9.64 -13.57
C ARG A 99 -10.07 9.65 -14.52
N SER A 100 -11.10 10.41 -14.17
CA SER A 100 -12.19 10.75 -15.08
C SER A 100 -11.94 12.15 -15.63
N LEU A 101 -11.94 12.30 -16.93
CA LEU A 101 -11.97 13.60 -17.61
C LEU A 101 -13.36 13.77 -18.23
N ARG A 102 -14.05 14.85 -17.89
CA ARG A 102 -15.18 15.28 -18.70
C ARG A 102 -14.60 15.85 -20.00
N LEU A 103 -14.85 15.17 -21.08
CA LEU A 103 -14.49 15.64 -22.42
C LEU A 103 -15.55 16.64 -22.84
N GLY A 104 -15.23 17.95 -22.75
CA GLY A 104 -15.95 18.96 -23.48
C GLY A 104 -15.77 18.72 -24.99
N GLY A 105 -16.80 18.93 -25.80
CA GLY A 105 -16.75 18.68 -27.24
C GLY A 105 -15.54 19.39 -27.89
N GLY A 106 -14.57 18.61 -28.36
CA GLY A 106 -13.35 19.10 -28.99
C GLY A 106 -12.02 18.53 -28.49
N ALA A 107 -11.99 17.63 -27.52
CA ALA A 107 -10.74 17.12 -26.98
C ALA A 107 -9.98 16.20 -27.95
N LYS A 108 -8.79 16.64 -28.38
CA LYS A 108 -7.80 15.84 -29.12
C LYS A 108 -7.21 14.76 -28.22
N ALA A 109 -7.10 13.55 -28.74
CA ALA A 109 -6.45 12.41 -28.07
C ALA A 109 -4.98 12.72 -27.76
N THR A 110 -4.58 12.60 -26.50
CA THR A 110 -3.18 12.70 -26.09
C THR A 110 -2.51 11.34 -26.01
N ARG A 111 -1.28 11.26 -26.48
CA ARG A 111 -0.37 10.12 -26.66
C ARG A 111 0.01 9.34 -25.39
N CYS A 112 -0.91 8.83 -24.61
CA CYS A 112 -0.56 8.02 -23.44
C CYS A 112 -1.52 6.83 -23.30
N GLY A 113 -1.46 5.85 -24.22
CA GLY A 113 -1.98 4.49 -24.01
C GLY A 113 -3.42 4.36 -23.46
N ALA A 114 -4.29 5.32 -23.73
CA ALA A 114 -5.67 5.30 -23.28
C ALA A 114 -6.59 4.95 -24.44
N TYR A 115 -7.37 3.89 -24.30
CA TYR A 115 -8.46 3.60 -25.21
C TYR A 115 -9.57 4.64 -25.01
N ILE A 116 -9.87 5.42 -26.04
CA ILE A 116 -10.95 6.42 -26.03
C ILE A 116 -12.13 5.82 -26.78
N TYR A 117 -13.22 5.54 -26.06
CA TYR A 117 -14.51 5.31 -26.68
C TYR A 117 -15.21 6.64 -26.88
N ARG A 118 -15.70 6.88 -28.08
CA ARG A 118 -16.33 8.11 -28.53
C ARG A 118 -17.83 7.98 -28.44
N SER A 119 -18.47 8.61 -27.44
CA SER A 119 -19.86 9.07 -27.55
C SER A 119 -19.98 10.45 -26.89
N SER A 120 -20.89 11.25 -27.34
CA SER A 120 -20.95 12.71 -27.12
C SER A 120 -21.18 13.18 -25.66
N ASN A 121 -21.30 12.27 -24.70
CA ASN A 121 -21.44 12.56 -23.26
C ASN A 121 -20.59 11.67 -22.36
N GLU A 122 -19.52 11.04 -22.88
CA GLU A 122 -18.75 10.07 -22.14
C GLU A 122 -17.64 10.68 -21.30
N ILE A 123 -17.54 10.20 -20.08
CA ILE A 123 -16.43 10.44 -19.19
C ILE A 123 -15.33 9.44 -19.57
N ALA A 124 -14.28 9.89 -20.28
CA ALA A 124 -13.13 9.04 -20.54
C ALA A 124 -12.43 8.72 -19.21
N THR A 125 -12.39 7.45 -18.85
CA THR A 125 -11.65 6.98 -17.69
C THR A 125 -10.34 6.35 -18.12
N PHE A 126 -9.22 6.86 -17.63
CA PHE A 126 -7.92 6.24 -17.83
C PHE A 126 -7.24 5.94 -16.51
N THR A 127 -6.47 4.86 -16.49
CA THR A 127 -5.71 4.46 -15.31
C THR A 127 -4.26 4.89 -15.50
N LYS A 128 -3.71 5.64 -14.55
CA LYS A 128 -2.29 6.00 -14.53
C LYS A 128 -1.62 5.31 -13.35
N ARG A 129 -0.54 4.55 -13.66
CA ARG A 129 0.33 3.99 -12.62
C ARG A 129 0.95 5.13 -11.79
N LYS A 130 0.87 5.02 -10.47
CA LYS A 130 1.33 6.04 -9.53
C LYS A 130 2.52 5.63 -8.71
N GLU A 131 2.58 4.37 -8.35
CA GLU A 131 3.60 3.86 -7.45
C GLU A 131 3.85 2.39 -7.74
N ILE A 132 5.11 1.96 -7.65
CA ILE A 132 5.52 0.55 -7.63
C ILE A 132 6.23 0.32 -6.32
N ILE A 133 5.83 -0.70 -5.60
CA ILE A 133 6.47 -1.13 -4.36
C ILE A 133 6.93 -2.57 -4.55
N ARG A 134 8.23 -2.80 -4.40
CA ARG A 134 8.79 -4.16 -4.39
C ARG A 134 8.60 -4.77 -3.02
N ILE A 135 8.10 -5.99 -2.95
CA ILE A 135 8.01 -6.78 -1.71
C ILE A 135 9.25 -7.69 -1.64
N TYR A 136 10.06 -7.51 -0.62
CA TYR A 136 11.32 -8.25 -0.44
C TYR A 136 11.07 -9.62 0.17
N LYS A 137 10.42 -10.49 -0.63
CA LYS A 137 9.96 -11.80 -0.21
C LYS A 137 11.09 -12.71 0.24
N SER A 138 12.15 -12.85 -0.54
CA SER A 138 13.27 -13.75 -0.27
C SER A 138 13.96 -13.41 1.05
N GLU A 139 14.20 -12.14 1.33
CA GLU A 139 14.80 -11.67 2.58
C GLU A 139 13.91 -12.04 3.79
N ILE A 140 12.61 -11.79 3.70
CA ILE A 140 11.66 -12.03 4.79
C ILE A 140 11.48 -13.54 5.06
N VAL A 141 11.41 -14.34 4.00
CA VAL A 141 11.25 -15.79 4.15
C VAL A 141 12.50 -16.43 4.72
N SER A 142 13.69 -16.01 4.32
CA SER A 142 14.95 -16.57 4.84
C SER A 142 15.21 -16.15 6.29
N GLU A 143 14.86 -14.92 6.68
CA GLU A 143 15.11 -14.41 8.03
C GLU A 143 14.07 -14.90 9.06
N TYR A 144 12.83 -15.16 8.60
CA TYR A 144 11.71 -15.59 9.46
C TYR A 144 10.96 -16.80 8.83
N PRO A 145 11.58 -17.98 8.71
CA PRO A 145 10.98 -19.13 8.02
C PRO A 145 9.68 -19.61 8.68
N ASP A 146 9.63 -19.65 10.01
CA ASP A 146 8.53 -20.21 10.80
C ASP A 146 7.40 -19.20 11.10
N TYR A 147 7.54 -17.97 10.63
CA TYR A 147 6.55 -16.92 10.85
C TYR A 147 5.54 -16.86 9.70
N GLU A 148 4.28 -16.63 10.03
CA GLU A 148 3.29 -16.30 9.01
C GLU A 148 3.59 -14.91 8.42
N LYS A 149 3.68 -14.80 7.10
CA LYS A 149 4.08 -13.59 6.40
C LYS A 149 2.84 -12.76 6.10
N ILE A 150 2.72 -11.61 6.75
CA ILE A 150 1.54 -10.74 6.67
C ILE A 150 1.88 -9.43 5.93
N VAL A 151 1.01 -9.04 5.03
CA VAL A 151 1.04 -7.71 4.40
C VAL A 151 -0.18 -6.92 4.85
N LEU A 152 0.06 -5.86 5.61
CA LEU A 152 -0.98 -4.94 6.06
C LEU A 152 -1.15 -3.77 5.08
N LEU A 153 -2.37 -3.63 4.57
CA LEU A 153 -2.74 -2.57 3.64
C LEU A 153 -3.22 -1.33 4.41
N ASN A 154 -2.60 -0.17 4.18
CA ASN A 154 -2.95 1.09 4.85
C ASN A 154 -2.89 2.30 3.88
N PRO A 155 -4.03 2.88 3.51
CA PRO A 155 -5.39 2.42 3.76
C PRO A 155 -5.74 1.16 2.96
N VAL A 156 -6.81 0.49 3.35
CA VAL A 156 -7.37 -0.58 2.50
C VAL A 156 -7.83 0.03 1.19
N PRO A 157 -7.38 -0.47 0.02
CA PRO A 157 -7.78 0.04 -1.28
C PRO A 157 -9.26 -0.29 -1.57
N ASN A 158 -9.88 0.49 -2.46
CA ASN A 158 -11.25 0.18 -2.89
C ASN A 158 -11.30 -1.06 -3.79
N GLU A 159 -10.21 -1.34 -4.49
CA GLU A 159 -10.08 -2.46 -5.40
C GLU A 159 -8.65 -2.99 -5.31
N ALA A 160 -8.52 -4.27 -5.04
CA ALA A 160 -7.26 -4.97 -5.03
C ALA A 160 -7.37 -6.25 -5.87
N LYS A 161 -6.37 -6.50 -6.71
CA LYS A 161 -6.31 -7.68 -7.57
C LYS A 161 -4.93 -8.31 -7.51
N GLU A 162 -4.89 -9.62 -7.53
CA GLU A 162 -3.67 -10.38 -7.77
C GLU A 162 -3.60 -10.76 -9.25
N ILE A 163 -2.45 -10.54 -9.86
CA ILE A 163 -2.19 -10.93 -11.26
C ILE A 163 -1.40 -12.23 -11.25
N ILE A 164 -2.00 -13.26 -11.81
CA ILE A 164 -1.41 -14.59 -11.95
C ILE A 164 -1.36 -14.91 -13.45
N GLY A 165 -0.18 -14.75 -14.06
CA GLY A 165 -0.05 -14.87 -15.51
C GLY A 165 -0.93 -13.84 -16.25
N SER A 166 -1.86 -14.32 -17.08
CA SER A 166 -2.82 -13.48 -17.82
C SER A 166 -4.14 -13.22 -17.06
N THR A 167 -4.36 -13.88 -15.91
CA THR A 167 -5.60 -13.77 -15.14
C THR A 167 -5.45 -12.78 -13.99
N SER A 168 -6.56 -12.17 -13.57
CA SER A 168 -6.61 -11.31 -12.39
C SER A 168 -7.68 -11.80 -11.43
N ILE A 169 -7.30 -11.99 -10.14
CA ILE A 169 -8.18 -12.43 -9.07
C ILE A 169 -8.45 -11.23 -8.16
N GLU A 170 -9.72 -11.00 -7.82
CA GLU A 170 -10.11 -9.95 -6.88
C GLU A 170 -9.78 -10.36 -5.44
N ILE A 171 -9.21 -9.41 -4.68
CA ILE A 171 -8.74 -9.66 -3.31
C ILE A 171 -9.82 -9.22 -2.33
N GLY A 172 -10.26 -10.15 -1.48
CA GLY A 172 -11.18 -9.88 -0.37
C GLY A 172 -10.47 -9.36 0.90
N ASP A 173 -11.17 -9.42 2.05
CA ASP A 173 -10.66 -8.96 3.35
C ASP A 173 -9.43 -9.72 3.86
N ARG A 174 -9.34 -10.99 3.52
CA ARG A 174 -8.18 -11.86 3.72
C ARG A 174 -7.90 -12.59 2.41
N HIS A 175 -6.68 -12.51 1.93
CA HIS A 175 -6.26 -13.19 0.72
C HIS A 175 -4.83 -13.68 0.84
N THR A 176 -4.61 -14.95 0.55
CA THR A 176 -3.26 -15.51 0.49
C THR A 176 -2.74 -15.37 -0.93
N LEU A 177 -1.72 -14.53 -1.11
CA LEU A 177 -1.05 -14.37 -2.39
C LEU A 177 -0.36 -15.66 -2.81
N LYS A 178 -0.24 -15.90 -4.11
CA LYS A 178 0.52 -17.03 -4.67
C LYS A 178 1.95 -17.14 -4.11
N CYS A 179 2.52 -16.01 -3.72
CA CYS A 179 3.83 -15.96 -3.08
C CYS A 179 3.85 -16.38 -1.59
N GLY A 180 2.73 -16.79 -1.01
CA GLY A 180 2.62 -17.24 0.37
C GLY A 180 2.44 -16.14 1.42
N PHE A 181 2.37 -14.86 1.02
CA PHE A 181 2.02 -13.76 1.92
C PHE A 181 0.51 -13.62 2.06
N VAL A 182 0.04 -13.36 3.28
CA VAL A 182 -1.38 -13.13 3.54
C VAL A 182 -1.66 -11.63 3.63
N LEU A 183 -2.56 -11.15 2.79
CA LEU A 183 -2.98 -9.75 2.77
C LEU A 183 -4.11 -9.51 3.77
N PHE A 184 -4.00 -8.44 4.53
CA PHE A 184 -5.05 -7.98 5.44
C PHE A 184 -5.19 -6.45 5.39
N GLY A 185 -6.44 -5.99 5.57
CA GLY A 185 -6.67 -4.68 6.16
C GLY A 185 -6.45 -4.73 7.67
N LEU A 186 -6.20 -3.58 8.32
CA LEU A 186 -5.93 -3.53 9.77
C LEU A 186 -7.03 -4.21 10.60
N SER A 187 -8.31 -3.93 10.32
CA SER A 187 -9.45 -4.51 11.04
C SER A 187 -9.57 -6.03 10.85
N GLY A 188 -9.26 -6.52 9.65
CA GLY A 188 -9.22 -7.95 9.36
C GLY A 188 -8.12 -8.66 10.12
N PHE A 189 -6.92 -8.07 10.15
CA PHE A 189 -5.78 -8.62 10.88
C PHE A 189 -6.01 -8.62 12.40
N ILE A 190 -6.57 -7.53 12.96
CA ILE A 190 -6.93 -7.48 14.38
C ILE A 190 -7.88 -8.63 14.73
N ARG A 191 -8.96 -8.82 13.97
CA ARG A 191 -9.89 -9.94 14.19
C ARG A 191 -9.23 -11.30 14.05
N TYR A 192 -8.19 -11.39 13.23
CA TYR A 192 -7.46 -12.65 13.01
C TYR A 192 -6.61 -13.03 14.21
N ILE A 193 -5.87 -12.09 14.81
CA ILE A 193 -5.00 -12.34 15.97
C ILE A 193 -5.78 -12.40 17.30
N SER A 194 -7.03 -11.89 17.37
CA SER A 194 -7.87 -11.94 18.57
C SER A 194 -8.76 -13.20 18.65
N LYS A 195 -8.63 -14.14 17.72
CA LYS A 195 -9.27 -15.45 17.76
C LYS A 195 -8.37 -16.47 18.41
#